data_6a736490ed6729caad0180975dd141d1
#
_entry.id   6a736490ed6729caad0180975dd141d1
#
_cell.length_a   1.000
_cell.length_b   1.000
_cell.length_c   1.000
_cell.angle_alpha   90.00
_cell.angle_beta   90.00
_cell.angle_gamma   90.00
#
_symmetry.space_group_name_H-M   'P 1'
#
loop_
_entity.id
_entity.type
_entity.pdbx_description
1 polymer ?
#
loop_
_entity_poly.entity_id
_entity_poly.type
_entity_poly.pdbx_seq_one_letter_code
_entity_poly.pdbx_strand_id
1 'polypeptide(L)'
;MAQESFTQDLDKLIEAALYLIERSEDDPYFGMTKLVKLLYYSDCASFILRGKPITGTTYLHFPHGPYPENWYRARTSMENSGAADVLRESAGAGYHRYRLQTNRSANRELLSSEELALMDEQLQRFAGFNAAAIESYSHHEIAWRVTEDGEPMDYELAGVFAPPLSQNSIRRAQTVADAIAQE
;
A
#
# COMPACT_ATOMS: atom_id res chain seq x y z
N MET A 1 -12.71 2.33 19.92
CA MET A 1 -11.37 2.65 20.50
C MET A 1 -10.78 3.75 19.64
N ALA A 2 -10.09 4.74 20.22
CA ALA A 2 -9.47 5.78 19.39
C ALA A 2 -8.34 5.13 18.58
N GLN A 3 -8.38 5.29 17.27
CA GLN A 3 -7.32 4.86 16.36
C GLN A 3 -6.01 5.52 16.81
N GLU A 4 -4.97 4.74 17.10
CA GLU A 4 -3.65 5.31 17.35
C GLU A 4 -3.19 6.02 16.08
N SER A 5 -3.17 7.35 16.12
CA SER A 5 -2.66 8.15 15.02
C SER A 5 -1.14 8.23 15.13
N PHE A 6 -0.44 7.59 14.20
CA PHE A 6 1.00 7.74 14.07
C PHE A 6 1.33 9.10 13.45
N THR A 7 2.40 9.72 13.94
CA THR A 7 2.90 10.94 13.29
C THR A 7 3.57 10.57 11.98
N GLN A 8 3.01 11.07 10.89
CA GLN A 8 3.59 10.86 9.58
C GLN A 8 4.94 11.57 9.46
N ASP A 9 5.92 10.84 8.96
CA ASP A 9 7.23 11.35 8.56
C ASP A 9 7.31 11.38 7.03
N LEU A 10 7.15 12.59 6.46
CA LEU A 10 7.16 12.77 5.00
C LEU A 10 8.52 12.47 4.38
N ASP A 11 9.61 12.83 5.06
CA ASP A 11 10.96 12.57 4.57
C ASP A 11 11.23 11.07 4.55
N LYS A 12 10.79 10.37 5.59
CA LYS A 12 10.89 8.92 5.66
C LYS A 12 10.02 8.22 4.62
N LEU A 13 8.81 8.74 4.33
CA LEU A 13 7.97 8.23 3.24
C LEU A 13 8.65 8.39 1.88
N ILE A 14 9.31 9.54 1.63
CA ILE A 14 10.07 9.79 0.41
C ILE A 14 11.24 8.80 0.29
N GLU A 15 12.04 8.64 1.34
CA GLU A 15 13.20 7.76 1.28
C GLU A 15 12.82 6.28 1.19
N ALA A 16 11.73 5.86 1.84
CA ALA A 16 11.17 4.53 1.66
C ALA A 16 10.70 4.28 0.22
N ALA A 17 10.03 5.28 -0.39
CA ALA A 17 9.62 5.20 -1.78
C ALA A 17 10.84 5.11 -2.72
N LEU A 18 11.84 5.98 -2.54
CA LEU A 18 13.08 5.95 -3.35
C LEU A 18 13.79 4.60 -3.21
N TYR A 19 13.88 4.04 -2.00
CA TYR A 19 14.45 2.72 -1.78
C TYR A 19 13.71 1.63 -2.55
N LEU A 20 12.38 1.60 -2.47
CA LEU A 20 11.57 0.61 -3.19
C LEU A 20 11.69 0.76 -4.71
N ILE A 21 11.78 2.00 -5.23
CA ILE A 21 11.97 2.27 -6.66
C ILE A 21 13.34 1.76 -7.11
N GLU A 22 14.41 2.12 -6.40
CA GLU A 22 15.79 1.69 -6.67
C GLU A 22 15.88 0.16 -6.73
N ARG A 23 15.27 -0.53 -5.77
CA ARG A 23 15.28 -2.00 -5.67
C ARG A 23 14.37 -2.70 -6.70
N SER A 24 13.50 -1.96 -7.38
CA SER A 24 12.56 -2.49 -8.38
C SER A 24 12.95 -2.16 -9.82
N GLU A 25 14.18 -1.71 -10.06
CA GLU A 25 14.63 -1.28 -11.38
C GLU A 25 14.45 -2.38 -12.44
N ASP A 26 14.77 -3.62 -12.10
CA ASP A 26 14.65 -4.79 -12.97
C ASP A 26 13.27 -5.47 -12.95
N ASP A 27 12.31 -4.97 -12.16
CA ASP A 27 10.97 -5.56 -12.11
C ASP A 27 10.11 -5.07 -13.29
N PRO A 28 9.78 -5.94 -14.28
CA PRO A 28 8.99 -5.55 -15.44
C PRO A 28 7.55 -5.18 -15.11
N TYR A 29 7.07 -5.54 -13.93
CA TYR A 29 5.71 -5.26 -13.47
C TYR A 29 5.63 -4.04 -12.54
N PHE A 30 6.77 -3.43 -12.21
CA PHE A 30 6.81 -2.28 -11.32
C PHE A 30 6.18 -1.05 -11.96
N GLY A 31 5.39 -0.33 -11.17
CA GLY A 31 4.75 0.92 -11.53
C GLY A 31 4.11 1.55 -10.30
N MET A 32 3.46 2.70 -10.48
CA MET A 32 2.88 3.49 -9.39
C MET A 32 1.95 2.68 -8.48
N THR A 33 1.05 1.90 -9.07
CA THR A 33 0.11 1.05 -8.30
C THR A 33 0.86 0.06 -7.41
N LYS A 34 1.89 -0.60 -7.94
CA LYS A 34 2.68 -1.57 -7.16
C LYS A 34 3.49 -0.87 -6.07
N LEU A 35 4.09 0.28 -6.36
CA LEU A 35 4.87 1.05 -5.39
C LEU A 35 4.05 1.43 -4.15
N VAL A 36 2.85 2.01 -4.34
CA VAL A 36 2.02 2.42 -3.19
C VAL A 36 1.53 1.22 -2.37
N LYS A 37 1.37 0.05 -2.98
CA LYS A 37 1.07 -1.19 -2.25
C LYS A 37 2.28 -1.75 -1.49
N LEU A 38 3.47 -1.66 -2.08
CA LEU A 38 4.72 -2.05 -1.39
C LEU A 38 4.97 -1.17 -0.17
N LEU A 39 4.72 0.14 -0.25
CA LEU A 39 4.76 1.05 0.92
C LEU A 39 3.75 0.60 1.99
N TYR A 40 2.50 0.36 1.61
CA TYR A 40 1.46 -0.12 2.52
C TYR A 40 1.87 -1.42 3.23
N TYR A 41 2.29 -2.42 2.49
CA TYR A 41 2.69 -3.71 3.07
C TYR A 41 3.95 -3.62 3.93
N SER A 42 4.87 -2.74 3.61
CA SER A 42 6.06 -2.49 4.42
C SER A 42 5.70 -1.84 5.76
N ASP A 43 4.83 -0.84 5.73
CA ASP A 43 4.30 -0.21 6.94
C ASP A 43 3.50 -1.19 7.81
N CYS A 44 2.61 -1.99 7.19
CA CYS A 44 1.86 -3.03 7.88
C CYS A 44 2.77 -4.09 8.52
N ALA A 45 3.78 -4.57 7.79
CA ALA A 45 4.74 -5.53 8.33
C ALA A 45 5.50 -4.96 9.52
N SER A 46 5.93 -3.70 9.44
CA SER A 46 6.58 -3.00 10.54
C SER A 46 5.63 -2.87 11.74
N PHE A 47 4.38 -2.48 11.52
CA PHE A 47 3.39 -2.35 12.59
C PHE A 47 3.15 -3.69 13.29
N ILE A 48 2.94 -4.77 12.54
CA ILE A 48 2.70 -6.12 13.10
C ILE A 48 3.89 -6.58 13.97
N LEU A 49 5.12 -6.33 13.53
CA LEU A 49 6.32 -6.83 14.21
C LEU A 49 6.83 -5.91 15.31
N ARG A 50 6.63 -4.60 15.18
CA ARG A 50 7.27 -3.58 16.02
C ARG A 50 6.28 -2.67 16.74
N GLY A 51 4.97 -2.80 16.47
CA GLY A 51 3.92 -1.93 17.01
C GLY A 51 3.91 -0.52 16.41
N LYS A 52 4.68 -0.25 15.34
CA LYS A 52 4.69 1.04 14.64
C LYS A 52 5.03 0.87 13.16
N PRO A 53 4.40 1.66 12.27
CA PRO A 53 4.74 1.68 10.86
C PRO A 53 6.12 2.32 10.61
N ILE A 54 6.69 2.12 9.42
CA ILE A 54 7.94 2.75 8.99
C ILE A 54 7.75 4.25 8.81
N THR A 55 6.73 4.62 8.02
CA THR A 55 6.51 6.01 7.58
C THR A 55 5.51 6.76 8.43
N GLY A 56 4.67 6.06 9.18
CA GLY A 56 3.56 6.64 9.95
C GLY A 56 2.45 7.24 9.09
N THR A 57 2.47 7.03 7.77
CA THR A 57 1.45 7.59 6.89
C THR A 57 0.10 6.92 7.10
N THR A 58 -0.98 7.69 7.00
CA THR A 58 -2.34 7.15 6.92
C THR A 58 -2.57 6.57 5.53
N TYR A 59 -3.14 5.36 5.45
CA TYR A 59 -3.59 4.80 4.19
C TYR A 59 -5.10 4.94 4.07
N LEU A 60 -5.54 5.43 2.92
CA LEU A 60 -6.95 5.61 2.60
C LEU A 60 -7.45 4.46 1.74
N HIS A 61 -8.70 4.08 1.94
CA HIS A 61 -9.40 3.17 1.04
C HIS A 61 -9.71 3.89 -0.27
N PHE A 62 -9.12 3.43 -1.38
CA PHE A 62 -9.50 3.86 -2.72
C PHE A 62 -9.85 2.67 -3.60
N PRO A 63 -10.55 2.87 -4.74
CA PRO A 63 -11.01 1.79 -5.61
C PRO A 63 -9.91 0.83 -6.09
N HIS A 64 -8.67 1.31 -6.19
CA HIS A 64 -7.50 0.51 -6.53
C HIS A 64 -6.72 0.00 -5.30
N GLY A 65 -7.37 -0.04 -4.12
CA GLY A 65 -6.80 -0.50 -2.86
C GLY A 65 -6.08 0.57 -2.05
N PRO A 66 -5.36 0.23 -0.97
CA PRO A 66 -4.71 1.16 -0.05
C PRO A 66 -3.85 2.19 -0.76
N TYR A 67 -4.00 3.46 -0.36
CA TYR A 67 -3.28 4.58 -0.96
C TYR A 67 -2.78 5.53 0.12
N PRO A 68 -1.48 5.93 0.15
CA PRO A 68 -0.96 6.84 1.15
C PRO A 68 -1.59 8.23 1.02
N GLU A 69 -2.14 8.78 2.09
CA GLU A 69 -2.84 10.07 2.11
C GLU A 69 -1.98 11.22 1.55
N ASN A 70 -0.71 11.28 1.92
CA ASN A 70 0.21 12.33 1.47
C ASN A 70 1.06 11.93 0.25
N TRP A 71 0.67 10.91 -0.50
CA TRP A 71 1.44 10.43 -1.65
C TRP A 71 1.68 11.49 -2.72
N TYR A 72 0.66 12.29 -3.02
CA TYR A 72 0.81 13.38 -3.99
C TYR A 72 1.92 14.35 -3.58
N ARG A 73 1.96 14.72 -2.29
CA ARG A 73 2.99 15.62 -1.75
C ARG A 73 4.38 14.98 -1.80
N ALA A 74 4.50 13.72 -1.40
CA ALA A 74 5.76 12.97 -1.45
C ALA A 74 6.28 12.88 -2.89
N ARG A 75 5.43 12.50 -3.84
CA ARG A 75 5.77 12.40 -5.26
C ARG A 75 6.22 13.74 -5.82
N THR A 76 5.43 14.80 -5.61
CA THR A 76 5.76 16.14 -6.09
C THR A 76 7.08 16.65 -5.50
N SER A 77 7.39 16.32 -4.24
CA SER A 77 8.67 16.65 -3.62
C SER A 77 9.83 15.92 -4.29
N MET A 78 9.68 14.63 -4.61
CA MET A 78 10.71 13.88 -5.35
C MET A 78 10.95 14.45 -6.75
N GLU A 79 9.89 14.80 -7.49
CA GLU A 79 9.98 15.39 -8.82
C GLU A 79 10.66 16.78 -8.77
N ASN A 80 10.21 17.67 -7.88
CA ASN A 80 10.74 19.03 -7.75
C ASN A 80 12.20 19.07 -7.28
N SER A 81 12.61 18.14 -6.45
CA SER A 81 14.01 18.02 -6.02
C SER A 81 14.91 17.30 -7.02
N GLY A 82 14.32 16.75 -8.10
CA GLY A 82 15.05 15.92 -9.06
C GLY A 82 15.48 14.57 -8.52
N ALA A 83 14.90 14.11 -7.40
CA ALA A 83 15.22 12.81 -6.80
C ALA A 83 14.65 11.64 -7.60
N ALA A 84 13.51 11.85 -8.27
CA ALA A 84 12.91 10.86 -9.16
C ALA A 84 12.11 11.54 -10.28
N ASP A 85 12.00 10.84 -11.41
CA ASP A 85 11.17 11.22 -12.55
C ASP A 85 9.98 10.27 -12.71
N VAL A 86 8.85 10.81 -13.17
CA VAL A 86 7.68 10.00 -13.54
C VAL A 86 7.72 9.72 -15.04
N LEU A 87 7.89 8.45 -15.39
CA LEU A 87 7.89 7.98 -16.76
C LEU A 87 6.52 7.42 -17.12
N ARG A 88 6.03 7.77 -18.32
CA ARG A 88 4.84 7.16 -18.91
C ARG A 88 5.29 6.11 -19.93
N GLU A 89 5.06 4.86 -19.60
CA GLU A 89 5.43 3.73 -20.45
C GLU A 89 4.20 3.10 -21.11
N SER A 90 4.33 2.59 -22.32
CA SER A 90 3.29 1.78 -22.95
C SER A 90 3.29 0.38 -22.30
N ALA A 91 2.15 -0.04 -21.80
CA ALA A 91 1.96 -1.36 -21.20
C ALA A 91 1.27 -2.37 -22.17
N GLY A 92 1.17 -2.01 -23.44
CA GLY A 92 0.47 -2.79 -24.48
C GLY A 92 -1.03 -2.50 -24.57
N ALA A 93 -1.66 -2.92 -25.67
CA ALA A 93 -3.11 -2.77 -25.91
C ALA A 93 -3.71 -1.37 -25.65
N GLY A 94 -2.92 -0.30 -25.81
CA GLY A 94 -3.34 1.08 -25.55
C GLY A 94 -3.30 1.50 -24.09
N TYR A 95 -2.88 0.63 -23.17
CA TYR A 95 -2.70 0.96 -21.77
C TYR A 95 -1.35 1.63 -21.51
N HIS A 96 -1.35 2.58 -20.59
CA HIS A 96 -0.14 3.26 -20.11
C HIS A 96 0.06 2.98 -18.62
N ARG A 97 1.31 2.75 -18.27
CA ARG A 97 1.76 2.60 -16.89
C ARG A 97 2.58 3.84 -16.54
N TYR A 98 2.41 4.34 -15.33
CA TYR A 98 3.29 5.36 -14.75
C TYR A 98 4.31 4.66 -13.87
N ARG A 99 5.58 4.87 -14.15
CA ARG A 99 6.72 4.33 -13.41
C ARG A 99 7.54 5.49 -12.87
N LEU A 100 8.02 5.39 -11.64
CA LEU A 100 9.04 6.28 -11.14
C LEU A 100 10.42 5.65 -11.39
N GLN A 101 11.36 6.51 -11.75
CA GLN A 101 12.77 6.19 -11.87
C GLN A 101 13.54 7.12 -10.94
N THR A 102 14.45 6.58 -10.13
CA THR A 102 15.27 7.39 -9.22
C THR A 102 16.45 7.99 -9.94
N ASN A 103 16.79 9.23 -9.59
CA ASN A 103 18.00 9.93 -10.04
C ASN A 103 19.09 9.99 -8.96
N ARG A 104 18.77 9.51 -7.75
CA ARG A 104 19.71 9.34 -6.64
C ARG A 104 19.31 8.12 -5.81
N SER A 105 20.27 7.57 -5.09
CA SER A 105 19.97 6.53 -4.09
C SER A 105 19.19 7.10 -2.90
N ALA A 106 18.40 6.21 -2.26
CA ALA A 106 17.71 6.55 -1.03
C ALA A 106 18.68 6.89 0.09
N ASN A 107 18.33 7.87 0.92
CA ASN A 107 19.07 8.16 2.15
C ASN A 107 18.73 7.10 3.20
N ARG A 108 19.58 6.09 3.31
CA ARG A 108 19.40 4.95 4.23
C ARG A 108 19.66 5.30 5.69
N GLU A 109 20.16 6.50 6.00
CA GLU A 109 20.32 6.95 7.39
C GLU A 109 18.96 7.22 8.08
N LEU A 110 17.92 7.49 7.29
CA LEU A 110 16.55 7.67 7.76
C LEU A 110 15.80 6.34 7.95
N LEU A 111 16.35 5.23 7.48
CA LEU A 111 15.74 3.91 7.51
C LEU A 111 16.63 2.96 8.30
N SER A 112 16.07 2.32 9.33
CA SER A 112 16.84 1.31 10.08
C SER A 112 17.10 0.06 9.23
N SER A 113 18.09 -0.73 9.62
CA SER A 113 18.37 -2.01 8.95
C SER A 113 17.18 -2.98 8.99
N GLU A 114 16.40 -2.94 10.06
CA GLU A 114 15.17 -3.74 10.20
C GLU A 114 14.08 -3.27 9.21
N GLU A 115 13.90 -1.95 9.06
CA GLU A 115 12.94 -1.39 8.11
C GLU A 115 13.32 -1.70 6.65
N LEU A 116 14.62 -1.61 6.32
CA LEU A 116 15.13 -2.01 5.02
C LEU A 116 14.88 -3.50 4.75
N ALA A 117 15.13 -4.37 5.74
CA ALA A 117 14.87 -5.81 5.61
C ALA A 117 13.37 -6.11 5.39
N LEU A 118 12.48 -5.41 6.11
CA LEU A 118 11.03 -5.56 5.90
C LEU A 118 10.59 -5.12 4.50
N MET A 119 11.15 -4.04 3.98
CA MET A 119 10.87 -3.60 2.60
C MET A 119 11.40 -4.61 1.58
N ASP A 120 12.59 -5.16 1.76
CA ASP A 120 13.14 -6.21 0.88
C ASP A 120 12.29 -7.48 0.92
N GLU A 121 11.74 -7.84 2.07
CA GLU A 121 10.81 -8.96 2.20
C GLU A 121 9.52 -8.73 1.38
N GLN A 122 8.95 -7.52 1.42
CA GLN A 122 7.77 -7.21 0.61
C GLN A 122 8.09 -7.19 -0.89
N LEU A 123 9.26 -6.70 -1.30
CA LEU A 123 9.73 -6.80 -2.69
C LEU A 123 9.78 -8.24 -3.16
N GLN A 124 10.35 -9.15 -2.37
CA GLN A 124 10.39 -10.58 -2.68
C GLN A 124 9.00 -11.21 -2.71
N ARG A 125 8.16 -10.90 -1.72
CA ARG A 125 6.78 -11.42 -1.63
C ARG A 125 5.94 -11.09 -2.86
N PHE A 126 6.08 -9.89 -3.40
CA PHE A 126 5.29 -9.40 -4.52
C PHE A 126 6.06 -9.37 -5.86
N ALA A 127 7.22 -10.01 -5.97
CA ALA A 127 8.08 -9.96 -7.16
C ALA A 127 7.33 -10.31 -8.45
N GLY A 128 6.50 -11.36 -8.44
CA GLY A 128 5.74 -11.80 -9.62
C GLY A 128 4.39 -11.09 -9.83
N PHE A 129 4.03 -10.13 -8.97
CA PHE A 129 2.71 -9.47 -9.04
C PHE A 129 2.78 -8.27 -9.99
N ASN A 130 1.84 -8.22 -10.94
CA ASN A 130 1.54 -6.99 -11.67
C ASN A 130 0.54 -6.11 -10.90
N ALA A 131 0.19 -4.93 -11.46
CA ALA A 131 -0.73 -4.00 -10.82
C ALA A 131 -2.09 -4.62 -10.46
N ALA A 132 -2.68 -5.38 -11.38
CA ALA A 132 -3.98 -6.02 -11.15
C ALA A 132 -3.91 -7.12 -10.06
N ALA A 133 -2.82 -7.89 -10.03
CA ALA A 133 -2.64 -8.94 -9.05
C ALA A 133 -2.48 -8.38 -7.62
N ILE A 134 -1.67 -7.32 -7.44
CA ILE A 134 -1.46 -6.72 -6.11
C ILE A 134 -2.67 -5.91 -5.65
N GLU A 135 -3.42 -5.29 -6.58
CA GLU A 135 -4.70 -4.65 -6.30
C GLU A 135 -5.71 -5.69 -5.81
N SER A 136 -5.94 -6.75 -6.59
CA SER A 136 -6.84 -7.85 -6.21
C SER A 136 -6.44 -8.45 -4.84
N TYR A 137 -5.15 -8.62 -4.59
CA TYR A 137 -4.66 -9.11 -3.30
C TYR A 137 -5.07 -8.19 -2.15
N SER A 138 -4.90 -6.88 -2.30
CA SER A 138 -5.25 -5.89 -1.27
C SER A 138 -6.75 -5.84 -0.97
N HIS A 139 -7.61 -6.14 -1.94
CA HIS A 139 -9.06 -6.17 -1.76
C HIS A 139 -9.57 -7.37 -0.91
N HIS A 140 -8.70 -8.34 -0.62
CA HIS A 140 -9.04 -9.45 0.28
C HIS A 140 -8.72 -9.16 1.76
N GLU A 141 -8.06 -8.04 2.06
CA GLU A 141 -7.78 -7.65 3.43
C GLU A 141 -9.02 -7.12 4.15
N ILE A 142 -9.13 -7.47 5.43
CA ILE A 142 -10.22 -6.99 6.28
C ILE A 142 -10.19 -5.46 6.35
N ALA A 143 -9.00 -4.85 6.55
CA ALA A 143 -8.85 -3.41 6.62
C ALA A 143 -9.48 -2.68 5.44
N TRP A 144 -9.29 -3.19 4.21
CA TRP A 144 -9.91 -2.62 3.01
C TRP A 144 -11.42 -2.91 2.94
N ARG A 145 -11.86 -4.10 3.37
CA ARG A 145 -13.25 -4.53 3.21
C ARG A 145 -14.23 -3.91 4.19
N VAL A 146 -13.75 -3.42 5.34
CA VAL A 146 -14.59 -2.83 6.40
C VAL A 146 -14.58 -1.30 6.39
N THR A 147 -13.76 -0.67 5.54
CA THR A 147 -13.72 0.78 5.35
C THR A 147 -14.47 1.18 4.08
N GLU A 148 -14.96 2.41 4.03
CA GLU A 148 -15.61 2.98 2.86
C GLU A 148 -14.61 3.81 2.03
N ASP A 149 -14.99 4.16 0.79
CA ASP A 149 -14.13 4.95 -0.12
C ASP A 149 -13.73 6.29 0.51
N GLY A 150 -12.44 6.58 0.51
CA GLY A 150 -11.85 7.78 1.12
C GLY A 150 -11.60 7.69 2.63
N GLU A 151 -12.03 6.64 3.31
CA GLU A 151 -11.81 6.49 4.75
C GLU A 151 -10.40 5.95 5.08
N PRO A 152 -9.86 6.32 6.27
CA PRO A 152 -8.59 5.78 6.74
C PRO A 152 -8.71 4.31 7.11
N MET A 153 -7.74 3.52 6.65
CA MET A 153 -7.60 2.10 6.97
C MET A 153 -6.80 1.93 8.26
N ASP A 154 -7.29 1.07 9.15
CA ASP A 154 -6.68 0.83 10.45
C ASP A 154 -5.52 -0.18 10.35
N TYR A 155 -4.35 0.20 10.88
CA TYR A 155 -3.20 -0.69 10.98
C TYR A 155 -3.44 -1.91 11.88
N GLU A 156 -4.33 -1.83 12.87
CA GLU A 156 -4.69 -2.97 13.73
C GLU A 156 -5.34 -4.12 12.94
N LEU A 157 -5.92 -3.81 11.77
CA LEU A 157 -6.49 -4.80 10.86
C LEU A 157 -5.51 -5.26 9.77
N ALA A 158 -4.27 -4.76 9.80
CA ALA A 158 -3.25 -5.10 8.81
C ALA A 158 -2.91 -6.59 8.82
N GLY A 159 -2.79 -7.18 7.66
CA GLY A 159 -2.44 -8.60 7.50
C GLY A 159 -3.57 -9.57 7.87
N VAL A 160 -4.75 -9.09 8.25
CA VAL A 160 -5.92 -9.93 8.47
C VAL A 160 -6.66 -10.14 7.16
N PHE A 161 -6.65 -11.37 6.66
CA PHE A 161 -7.34 -11.77 5.43
C PHE A 161 -8.60 -12.56 5.77
N ALA A 162 -9.75 -12.12 5.24
CA ALA A 162 -10.95 -12.93 5.27
C ALA A 162 -11.06 -13.75 3.98
N PRO A 163 -11.31 -15.05 4.05
CA PRO A 163 -11.70 -15.80 2.87
C PRO A 163 -12.98 -15.20 2.29
N PRO A 164 -13.17 -15.22 0.95
CA PRO A 164 -14.41 -14.75 0.37
C PRO A 164 -15.59 -15.49 1.01
N LEU A 165 -16.59 -14.73 1.45
CA LEU A 165 -17.78 -15.32 2.04
C LEU A 165 -18.44 -16.25 1.02
N SER A 166 -18.76 -17.46 1.43
CA SER A 166 -19.51 -18.38 0.57
C SER A 166 -20.91 -17.78 0.30
N GLN A 167 -21.50 -18.11 -0.86
CA GLN A 167 -22.87 -17.70 -1.19
C GLN A 167 -23.88 -18.10 -0.10
N ASN A 168 -23.63 -19.20 0.59
CA ASN A 168 -24.45 -19.64 1.72
C ASN A 168 -24.26 -18.76 2.96
N SER A 169 -23.04 -18.29 3.24
CA SER A 169 -22.76 -17.35 4.34
C SER A 169 -23.42 -16.00 4.09
N ILE A 170 -23.33 -15.48 2.86
CA ILE A 170 -23.99 -14.23 2.45
C ILE A 170 -25.50 -14.34 2.62
N ARG A 171 -26.12 -15.45 2.15
CA ARG A 171 -27.56 -15.68 2.27
C ARG A 171 -28.02 -15.76 3.73
N ARG A 172 -27.24 -16.43 4.59
CA ARG A 172 -27.54 -16.50 6.04
C ARG A 172 -27.45 -15.14 6.71
N ALA A 173 -26.42 -14.35 6.40
CA ALA A 173 -26.27 -12.99 6.94
C ALA A 173 -27.44 -12.09 6.53
N GLN A 174 -27.89 -12.14 5.27
CA GLN A 174 -29.08 -11.43 4.80
C GLN A 174 -30.36 -11.86 5.53
N THR A 175 -30.57 -13.17 5.69
CA THR A 175 -31.74 -13.67 6.43
C THR A 175 -31.77 -13.18 7.88
N VAL A 176 -30.62 -13.14 8.55
CA VAL A 176 -30.50 -12.61 9.93
C VAL A 176 -30.77 -11.10 9.96
N ALA A 177 -30.17 -10.35 9.03
CA ALA A 177 -30.40 -8.91 8.95
C ALA A 177 -31.87 -8.55 8.68
N ASP A 178 -32.53 -9.28 7.79
CA ASP A 178 -33.96 -9.10 7.48
C ASP A 178 -34.85 -9.43 8.70
N ALA A 179 -34.47 -10.42 9.49
CA ALA A 179 -35.20 -10.78 10.73
C ALA A 179 -35.06 -9.68 11.81
N ILE A 180 -33.87 -9.11 11.98
CA ILE A 180 -33.63 -8.01 12.94
C ILE A 180 -34.36 -6.73 12.52
N ALA A 181 -34.48 -6.46 11.22
CA ALA A 181 -35.14 -5.26 10.70
C ALA A 181 -36.70 -5.34 10.84
N GLN A 182 -37.28 -6.49 11.20
CA GLN A 182 -38.70 -6.68 11.38
C GLN A 182 -39.14 -6.68 12.87
N GLU A 183 -38.21 -6.54 13.81
CA GLU A 183 -38.43 -6.28 15.23
C GLU A 183 -38.46 -4.78 15.57
#